data_38b2a4f8af65a20e5cb501ea41789649
#
_entry.id   38b2a4f8af65a20e5cb501ea41789649
#
_cell.length_a   1.000
_cell.length_b   1.000
_cell.length_c   1.000
_cell.angle_alpha   90.00
_cell.angle_beta   90.00
_cell.angle_gamma   90.00
#
_symmetry.space_group_name_H-M   'P 1'
#
loop_
_entity.id
_entity.type
_entity.pdbx_description
1 polymer ?
#
loop_
_entity_poly.entity_id
_entity_poly.type
_entity_poly.pdbx_seq_one_letter_code
_entity_poly.pdbx_strand_id
1 'polypeptide(L)'
;MSASTEKRNRQSARVVGSDRKTLASQKEEQKKKKEKIKWTAIAVAVAVFFAFVIYLNTGAFYRNLTGITVEYNASEELGVKAGSRSFSVAECNYIYNTQYMNLINSYGDYTSLIGLDTTQPLDEQACTMTGEKNYTWHDYFMDYTKDFLKQLAALEAYAKANDISLDKDDMSAVDEQMKTFDDATKYGYANADKLIAGNYGRGCNTSVVREVLELQQLATKAQQSIADSYSFSASELSEKYASVKDDYDKFTYDFYLVAAETEKSEDGTAAAPTEAALKKAVETANGIKDSMDKDDLTLEKAVQKAVKDAKLTKQSDVSGSGVEEDIAKWLKSSERKKGDVTVIKGSTGAYIVEFKSRDNNKHKTDESGDMNLCDYIAENLLRSEALEKWRDEKLSVITDDAKAVTSFGVRYVGK
;
A
#
# COMPACT_ATOMS: atom_id res chain seq x y z
N MET A 1 -13.20 -98.03 48.36
CA MET A 1 -13.64 -96.92 47.50
C MET A 1 -13.59 -97.39 46.12
N SER A 2 -14.71 -97.20 45.41
CA SER A 2 -14.96 -97.89 44.10
C SER A 2 -14.18 -97.14 42.96
N ALA A 3 -13.62 -97.89 42.03
CA ALA A 3 -12.92 -97.42 40.83
C ALA A 3 -13.70 -96.32 40.04
N SER A 4 -15.00 -96.29 40.24
CA SER A 4 -15.91 -95.30 39.67
C SER A 4 -15.67 -93.86 40.26
N THR A 5 -15.39 -93.74 41.54
CA THR A 5 -15.15 -92.50 42.24
C THR A 5 -13.83 -91.86 41.81
N GLU A 6 -12.79 -92.69 41.64
CA GLU A 6 -11.48 -92.28 41.22
C GLU A 6 -11.45 -91.85 39.76
N LYS A 7 -12.22 -92.49 38.86
CA LYS A 7 -12.39 -92.14 37.43
C LYS A 7 -13.13 -90.78 37.33
N ARG A 8 -14.13 -90.54 38.15
CA ARG A 8 -14.87 -89.26 38.21
C ARG A 8 -14.03 -88.13 38.75
N ASN A 9 -13.19 -88.37 39.79
CA ASN A 9 -12.26 -87.36 40.29
C ASN A 9 -11.13 -87.02 39.30
N ARG A 10 -10.66 -87.97 38.53
CA ARG A 10 -9.70 -87.78 37.43
C ARG A 10 -10.32 -86.98 36.24
N GLN A 11 -11.58 -87.23 35.95
CA GLN A 11 -12.30 -86.52 34.90
C GLN A 11 -12.56 -85.03 35.35
N SER A 12 -13.03 -84.84 36.60
CA SER A 12 -13.24 -83.47 37.12
C SER A 12 -11.93 -82.66 37.26
N ALA A 13 -10.82 -83.30 37.63
CA ALA A 13 -9.51 -82.67 37.67
C ALA A 13 -8.99 -82.30 36.25
N ARG A 14 -9.33 -83.12 35.22
CA ARG A 14 -8.97 -82.82 33.83
C ARG A 14 -9.81 -81.66 33.26
N VAL A 15 -11.08 -81.60 33.58
CA VAL A 15 -11.97 -80.48 33.16
C VAL A 15 -11.52 -79.20 33.81
N VAL A 16 -11.24 -79.18 35.13
CA VAL A 16 -10.74 -77.97 35.82
C VAL A 16 -9.36 -77.55 35.31
N GLY A 17 -8.50 -78.49 34.88
CA GLY A 17 -7.21 -78.20 34.28
C GLY A 17 -7.32 -77.63 32.85
N SER A 18 -8.30 -78.10 32.06
CA SER A 18 -8.57 -77.52 30.75
C SER A 18 -9.19 -76.15 30.82
N ASP A 19 -10.09 -75.91 31.75
CA ASP A 19 -10.70 -74.58 31.99
C ASP A 19 -9.67 -73.54 32.46
N ARG A 20 -8.73 -73.92 33.34
CA ARG A 20 -7.65 -73.05 33.72
C ARG A 20 -6.70 -72.70 32.58
N LYS A 21 -6.37 -73.62 31.70
CA LYS A 21 -5.56 -73.38 30.51
C LYS A 21 -6.30 -72.48 29.50
N THR A 22 -7.60 -72.68 29.30
CA THR A 22 -8.41 -71.82 28.46
C THR A 22 -8.56 -70.42 29.01
N LEU A 23 -8.77 -70.26 30.32
CA LEU A 23 -8.80 -68.98 30.98
C LEU A 23 -7.44 -68.26 30.95
N ALA A 24 -6.32 -68.97 31.09
CA ALA A 24 -4.99 -68.42 30.98
C ALA A 24 -4.70 -67.90 29.54
N SER A 25 -5.05 -68.68 28.53
CA SER A 25 -4.90 -68.27 27.12
C SER A 25 -5.82 -67.10 26.74
N GLN A 26 -7.04 -67.06 27.22
CA GLN A 26 -7.93 -65.91 27.06
C GLN A 26 -7.41 -64.63 27.73
N LYS A 27 -6.84 -64.75 28.92
CA LYS A 27 -6.18 -63.59 29.60
C LYS A 27 -4.96 -63.10 28.84
N GLU A 28 -4.18 -64.03 28.26
CA GLU A 28 -3.00 -63.67 27.45
C GLU A 28 -3.39 -63.03 26.14
N GLU A 29 -4.44 -63.53 25.45
CA GLU A 29 -5.02 -62.89 24.29
C GLU A 29 -5.59 -61.52 24.59
N GLN A 30 -6.30 -61.32 25.68
CA GLN A 30 -6.78 -60.05 26.13
C GLN A 30 -5.63 -59.06 26.45
N LYS A 31 -4.57 -59.55 27.04
CA LYS A 31 -3.36 -58.74 27.30
C LYS A 31 -2.70 -58.33 25.98
N LYS A 32 -2.53 -59.24 25.05
CA LYS A 32 -1.99 -58.96 23.70
C LYS A 32 -2.89 -57.99 22.92
N LYS A 33 -4.21 -58.10 23.01
CA LYS A 33 -5.15 -57.15 22.43
C LYS A 33 -5.03 -55.78 23.04
N LYS A 34 -4.95 -55.66 24.39
CA LYS A 34 -4.76 -54.39 25.07
C LYS A 34 -3.40 -53.74 24.73
N GLU A 35 -2.33 -54.52 24.65
CA GLU A 35 -1.03 -54.03 24.22
C GLU A 35 -1.05 -53.58 22.78
N LYS A 36 -1.67 -54.33 21.87
CA LYS A 36 -1.84 -53.93 20.47
C LYS A 36 -2.62 -52.62 20.35
N ILE A 37 -3.74 -52.49 21.08
CA ILE A 37 -4.52 -51.22 21.12
C ILE A 37 -3.66 -50.07 21.66
N LYS A 38 -2.89 -50.30 22.74
CA LYS A 38 -2.00 -49.30 23.29
C LYS A 38 -0.94 -48.83 22.29
N TRP A 39 -0.28 -49.76 21.59
CA TRP A 39 0.73 -49.42 20.59
C TRP A 39 0.11 -48.77 19.34
N THR A 40 -1.09 -49.20 18.94
CA THR A 40 -1.82 -48.55 17.87
C THR A 40 -2.20 -47.10 18.24
N ALA A 41 -2.68 -46.89 19.46
CA ALA A 41 -2.99 -45.51 19.96
C ALA A 41 -1.75 -44.61 20.01
N ILE A 42 -0.59 -45.16 20.46
CA ILE A 42 0.68 -44.40 20.43
C ILE A 42 1.09 -44.10 18.99
N ALA A 43 1.02 -45.06 18.07
CA ALA A 43 1.37 -44.84 16.68
C ALA A 43 0.48 -43.77 16.00
N VAL A 44 -0.83 -43.80 16.29
CA VAL A 44 -1.76 -42.76 15.84
C VAL A 44 -1.42 -41.40 16.42
N ALA A 45 -1.15 -41.33 17.73
CA ALA A 45 -0.77 -40.05 18.36
C ALA A 45 0.52 -39.46 17.75
N VAL A 46 1.54 -40.33 17.54
CA VAL A 46 2.79 -39.93 16.86
C VAL A 46 2.52 -39.43 15.41
N ALA A 47 1.68 -40.17 14.65
CA ALA A 47 1.34 -39.75 13.31
C ALA A 47 0.60 -38.39 13.27
N VAL A 48 -0.35 -38.20 14.19
CA VAL A 48 -1.06 -36.91 14.36
C VAL A 48 -0.09 -35.80 14.74
N PHE A 49 0.85 -36.07 15.66
CA PHE A 49 1.88 -35.10 16.04
C PHE A 49 2.74 -34.70 14.84
N PHE A 50 3.24 -35.66 14.05
CA PHE A 50 4.02 -35.36 12.86
C PHE A 50 3.19 -34.62 11.80
N ALA A 51 1.93 -35.00 11.58
CA ALA A 51 1.03 -34.30 10.68
C ALA A 51 0.83 -32.84 11.14
N PHE A 52 0.69 -32.61 12.44
CA PHE A 52 0.58 -31.27 13.01
C PHE A 52 1.87 -30.44 12.84
N VAL A 53 3.03 -31.07 13.08
CA VAL A 53 4.33 -30.40 12.83
C VAL A 53 4.49 -30.04 11.36
N ILE A 54 4.13 -30.94 10.44
CA ILE A 54 4.12 -30.66 8.99
C ILE A 54 3.16 -29.53 8.67
N TYR A 55 1.94 -29.56 9.21
CA TYR A 55 0.93 -28.51 9.03
C TYR A 55 1.44 -27.12 9.44
N LEU A 56 2.13 -27.03 10.59
CA LEU A 56 2.75 -25.78 11.03
C LEU A 56 3.93 -25.33 10.12
N ASN A 57 4.79 -26.28 9.72
CA ASN A 57 5.99 -25.96 8.94
C ASN A 57 5.71 -25.66 7.47
N THR A 58 4.62 -26.19 6.92
CA THR A 58 4.20 -25.88 5.53
C THR A 58 3.47 -24.53 5.42
N GLY A 59 3.20 -23.86 6.54
CA GLY A 59 2.43 -22.61 6.56
C GLY A 59 0.92 -22.81 6.41
N ALA A 60 0.43 -24.04 6.29
CA ALA A 60 -1.00 -24.34 6.14
C ALA A 60 -1.82 -23.81 7.34
N PHE A 61 -1.24 -23.84 8.55
CA PHE A 61 -1.86 -23.25 9.73
C PHE A 61 -2.21 -21.78 9.51
N TYR A 62 -1.29 -20.99 9.01
CA TYR A 62 -1.47 -19.54 8.82
C TYR A 62 -2.41 -19.21 7.67
N ARG A 63 -2.51 -20.07 6.65
CA ARG A 63 -3.48 -19.94 5.56
C ARG A 63 -4.91 -20.24 5.99
N ASN A 64 -5.09 -21.06 7.02
CA ASN A 64 -6.41 -21.42 7.55
C ASN A 64 -6.80 -20.65 8.81
N LEU A 65 -5.87 -19.91 9.43
CA LEU A 65 -6.16 -19.06 10.58
C LEU A 65 -6.71 -17.72 10.07
N THR A 66 -7.89 -17.33 10.56
CA THR A 66 -8.44 -16.01 10.30
C THR A 66 -7.55 -14.94 10.94
N GLY A 67 -7.11 -13.98 10.12
CA GLY A 67 -6.35 -12.81 10.55
C GLY A 67 -7.28 -11.63 10.83
N ILE A 68 -8.09 -11.24 9.84
CA ILE A 68 -9.03 -10.11 9.93
C ILE A 68 -10.34 -10.52 9.28
N THR A 69 -11.46 -10.18 9.92
CA THR A 69 -12.79 -10.26 9.32
C THR A 69 -13.32 -8.85 9.11
N VAL A 70 -13.66 -8.53 7.89
CA VAL A 70 -14.31 -7.27 7.51
C VAL A 70 -15.80 -7.53 7.35
N GLU A 71 -16.61 -6.81 8.09
CA GLU A 71 -18.07 -6.77 7.90
C GLU A 71 -18.40 -5.54 7.04
N TYR A 72 -19.32 -5.65 6.10
CA TYR A 72 -19.76 -4.55 5.25
C TYR A 72 -21.28 -4.40 5.26
N ASN A 73 -21.71 -3.15 5.16
CA ASN A 73 -23.13 -2.79 5.21
C ASN A 73 -23.83 -3.09 3.88
N ALA A 74 -25.18 -3.19 3.95
CA ALA A 74 -26.00 -3.19 2.75
C ALA A 74 -25.98 -1.79 2.10
N SER A 75 -26.04 -1.78 0.77
CA SER A 75 -26.25 -0.57 -0.03
C SER A 75 -27.29 -0.88 -1.11
N GLU A 76 -28.50 -0.33 -0.97
CA GLU A 76 -29.57 -0.50 -1.95
C GLU A 76 -29.18 0.12 -3.30
N GLU A 77 -28.53 1.29 -3.28
CA GLU A 77 -28.08 2.00 -4.47
C GLU A 77 -27.12 1.16 -5.35
N LEU A 78 -26.27 0.37 -4.70
CA LEU A 78 -25.25 -0.44 -5.36
C LEU A 78 -25.64 -1.93 -5.47
N GLY A 79 -26.83 -2.29 -5.00
CA GLY A 79 -27.30 -3.68 -4.98
C GLY A 79 -26.55 -4.58 -3.99
N VAL A 80 -25.72 -4.04 -3.10
CA VAL A 80 -24.91 -4.79 -2.15
C VAL A 80 -25.73 -5.13 -0.91
N LYS A 81 -25.73 -6.42 -0.52
CA LYS A 81 -26.30 -6.88 0.76
C LYS A 81 -25.23 -6.84 1.84
N ALA A 82 -25.65 -6.63 3.10
CA ALA A 82 -24.75 -6.76 4.23
C ALA A 82 -24.11 -8.16 4.29
N GLY A 83 -22.84 -8.22 4.65
CA GLY A 83 -22.08 -9.46 4.70
C GLY A 83 -20.72 -9.30 5.36
N SER A 84 -19.90 -10.32 5.23
CA SER A 84 -18.53 -10.30 5.73
C SER A 84 -17.57 -11.05 4.83
N ARG A 85 -16.29 -10.64 4.87
CA ARG A 85 -15.16 -11.31 4.23
C ARG A 85 -14.08 -11.54 5.30
N SER A 86 -13.69 -12.79 5.49
CA SER A 86 -12.54 -13.14 6.35
C SER A 86 -11.29 -13.31 5.48
N PHE A 87 -10.20 -12.70 5.94
CA PHE A 87 -8.88 -12.84 5.36
C PHE A 87 -8.02 -13.69 6.30
N SER A 88 -7.26 -14.61 5.73
CA SER A 88 -6.31 -15.42 6.49
C SER A 88 -5.13 -14.59 7.00
N VAL A 89 -4.44 -15.09 8.03
CA VAL A 89 -3.17 -14.49 8.49
C VAL A 89 -2.16 -14.39 7.35
N ALA A 90 -2.13 -15.35 6.42
CA ALA A 90 -1.21 -15.33 5.29
C ALA A 90 -1.54 -14.18 4.30
N GLU A 91 -2.82 -13.96 3.98
CA GLU A 91 -3.24 -12.82 3.14
C GLU A 91 -2.90 -11.47 3.83
N CYS A 92 -3.19 -11.37 5.14
CA CYS A 92 -2.85 -10.17 5.92
C CYS A 92 -1.33 -9.92 5.92
N ASN A 93 -0.50 -10.96 6.14
CA ASN A 93 0.95 -10.85 6.11
C ASN A 93 1.46 -10.41 4.73
N TYR A 94 0.91 -10.95 3.66
CA TYR A 94 1.29 -10.55 2.31
C TYR A 94 1.04 -9.05 2.08
N ILE A 95 -0.14 -8.56 2.42
CA ILE A 95 -0.49 -7.14 2.25
C ILE A 95 0.37 -6.26 3.16
N TYR A 96 0.52 -6.59 4.43
CA TYR A 96 1.33 -5.86 5.39
C TYR A 96 2.78 -5.71 4.92
N ASN A 97 3.42 -6.82 4.55
CA ASN A 97 4.82 -6.79 4.10
C ASN A 97 4.98 -6.15 2.71
N THR A 98 3.98 -6.24 1.84
CA THR A 98 3.98 -5.50 0.57
C THR A 98 4.05 -3.99 0.82
N GLN A 99 3.28 -3.46 1.76
CA GLN A 99 3.32 -2.03 2.11
C GLN A 99 4.66 -1.63 2.72
N TYR A 100 5.19 -2.45 3.63
CA TYR A 100 6.53 -2.23 4.17
C TYR A 100 7.59 -2.18 3.08
N MET A 101 7.60 -3.16 2.17
CA MET A 101 8.56 -3.22 1.06
C MET A 101 8.40 -2.03 0.10
N ASN A 102 7.17 -1.63 -0.19
CA ASN A 102 6.91 -0.46 -1.04
C ASN A 102 7.47 0.82 -0.41
N LEU A 103 7.27 1.00 0.90
CA LEU A 103 7.81 2.16 1.61
C LEU A 103 9.36 2.15 1.56
N ILE A 104 10.00 1.03 1.88
CA ILE A 104 11.46 0.92 1.82
C ILE A 104 11.97 1.19 0.41
N ASN A 105 11.35 0.59 -0.61
CA ASN A 105 11.77 0.80 -2.00
C ASN A 105 11.62 2.26 -2.44
N SER A 106 10.60 2.96 -1.93
CA SER A 106 10.37 4.37 -2.26
C SER A 106 11.41 5.30 -1.63
N TYR A 107 11.87 5.00 -0.42
CA TYR A 107 12.86 5.81 0.29
C TYR A 107 14.30 5.31 0.11
N GLY A 108 14.52 4.04 -0.27
CA GLY A 108 15.84 3.44 -0.45
C GLY A 108 16.72 3.62 0.80
N ASP A 109 17.91 4.17 0.62
CA ASP A 109 18.84 4.45 1.71
C ASP A 109 18.42 5.60 2.64
N TYR A 110 17.31 6.30 2.31
CA TYR A 110 16.83 7.46 3.04
C TYR A 110 15.71 7.15 4.06
N THR A 111 15.46 5.89 4.39
CA THR A 111 14.44 5.50 5.39
C THR A 111 14.66 6.15 6.76
N SER A 112 15.91 6.43 7.12
CA SER A 112 16.26 7.16 8.35
C SER A 112 15.72 8.60 8.39
N LEU A 113 15.48 9.25 7.23
CA LEU A 113 14.90 10.61 7.17
C LEU A 113 13.44 10.63 7.63
N ILE A 114 12.73 9.51 7.51
CA ILE A 114 11.37 9.32 8.00
C ILE A 114 11.33 8.64 9.37
N GLY A 115 12.49 8.46 10.01
CA GLY A 115 12.59 7.83 11.34
C GLY A 115 12.35 6.33 11.33
N LEU A 116 12.51 5.65 10.18
CA LEU A 116 12.40 4.18 10.06
C LEU A 116 13.78 3.55 10.03
N ASP A 117 14.11 2.77 11.07
CA ASP A 117 15.30 1.91 11.12
C ASP A 117 14.92 0.47 10.72
N THR A 118 15.35 0.04 9.55
CA THR A 118 15.07 -1.29 9.00
C THR A 118 15.74 -2.45 9.76
N THR A 119 16.60 -2.14 10.73
CA THR A 119 17.31 -3.13 11.56
C THR A 119 16.63 -3.37 12.91
N GLN A 120 15.64 -2.55 13.28
CA GLN A 120 14.91 -2.63 14.53
C GLN A 120 13.48 -3.14 14.33
N PRO A 121 12.86 -3.77 15.34
CA PRO A 121 11.46 -4.18 15.29
C PRO A 121 10.52 -2.97 15.09
N LEU A 122 9.51 -3.12 14.25
CA LEU A 122 8.59 -2.03 13.91
C LEU A 122 7.70 -1.59 15.08
N ASP A 123 7.41 -2.47 16.03
CA ASP A 123 6.63 -2.21 17.25
C ASP A 123 7.42 -1.51 18.35
N GLU A 124 8.76 -1.41 18.20
CA GLU A 124 9.64 -0.74 19.14
C GLU A 124 10.06 0.67 18.66
N GLN A 125 9.66 1.08 17.45
CA GLN A 125 9.99 2.37 16.84
C GLN A 125 8.77 3.25 16.71
N ALA A 126 8.87 4.52 17.12
CA ALA A 126 7.82 5.51 16.90
C ALA A 126 7.72 5.87 15.39
N CYS A 127 6.50 5.90 14.86
CA CYS A 127 6.25 6.42 13.53
C CYS A 127 6.19 7.97 13.58
N THR A 128 7.09 8.62 12.87
CA THR A 128 7.16 10.09 12.86
C THR A 128 6.25 10.72 11.80
N MET A 129 5.68 9.94 10.89
CA MET A 129 4.87 10.45 9.78
C MET A 129 3.49 10.95 10.19
N THR A 130 2.91 10.40 11.27
CA THR A 130 1.55 10.77 11.71
C THR A 130 1.52 11.85 12.78
N GLY A 131 2.63 12.07 13.49
CA GLY A 131 2.70 13.00 14.63
C GLY A 131 1.94 12.48 15.87
N GLU A 132 1.40 11.29 15.86
CA GLU A 132 0.67 10.70 16.97
C GLU A 132 1.63 10.19 18.06
N LYS A 133 1.24 10.38 19.33
CA LYS A 133 2.05 9.89 20.45
C LYS A 133 1.84 8.37 20.62
N ASN A 134 2.93 7.65 20.84
CA ASN A 134 2.96 6.20 21.06
C ASN A 134 2.44 5.38 19.87
N TYR A 135 2.43 5.96 18.67
CA TYR A 135 2.08 5.28 17.44
C TYR A 135 3.37 4.73 16.82
N THR A 136 3.42 3.43 16.58
CA THR A 136 4.60 2.75 16.07
C THR A 136 4.54 2.56 14.56
N TRP A 137 5.68 2.20 13.94
CA TRP A 137 5.68 1.80 12.54
C TRP A 137 4.84 0.54 12.29
N HIS A 138 4.74 -0.34 13.31
CA HIS A 138 3.84 -1.48 13.23
C HIS A 138 2.37 -1.05 13.14
N ASP A 139 1.95 -0.11 13.99
CA ASP A 139 0.58 0.43 13.97
C ASP A 139 0.27 1.06 12.60
N TYR A 140 1.21 1.82 12.04
CA TYR A 140 1.08 2.43 10.71
C TYR A 140 0.79 1.39 9.62
N PHE A 141 1.59 0.33 9.53
CA PHE A 141 1.38 -0.72 8.53
C PHE A 141 0.14 -1.56 8.83
N MET A 142 -0.23 -1.73 10.10
CA MET A 142 -1.45 -2.44 10.49
C MET A 142 -2.71 -1.67 10.09
N ASP A 143 -2.75 -0.38 10.35
CA ASP A 143 -3.90 0.45 9.98
C ASP A 143 -4.04 0.53 8.47
N TYR A 144 -2.92 0.70 7.75
CA TYR A 144 -2.93 0.60 6.29
C TYR A 144 -3.47 -0.75 5.80
N THR A 145 -3.01 -1.85 6.40
CA THR A 145 -3.47 -3.21 6.05
C THR A 145 -4.97 -3.36 6.27
N LYS A 146 -5.48 -2.91 7.42
CA LYS A 146 -6.90 -2.95 7.75
C LYS A 146 -7.73 -2.15 6.75
N ASP A 147 -7.32 -0.93 6.43
CA ASP A 147 -8.04 -0.07 5.49
C ASP A 147 -8.02 -0.63 4.07
N PHE A 148 -6.92 -1.22 3.66
CA PHE A 148 -6.83 -1.87 2.37
C PHE A 148 -7.74 -3.11 2.28
N LEU A 149 -7.78 -3.94 3.32
CA LEU A 149 -8.66 -5.11 3.39
C LEU A 149 -10.14 -4.72 3.43
N LYS A 150 -10.50 -3.62 4.10
CA LYS A 150 -11.85 -3.06 4.05
C LYS A 150 -12.28 -2.74 2.61
N GLN A 151 -11.40 -2.03 1.89
CA GLN A 151 -11.66 -1.67 0.50
C GLN A 151 -11.84 -2.91 -0.38
N LEU A 152 -10.94 -3.90 -0.27
CA LEU A 152 -11.05 -5.13 -1.03
C LEU A 152 -12.35 -5.88 -0.75
N ALA A 153 -12.76 -6.00 0.52
CA ALA A 153 -13.99 -6.69 0.90
C ALA A 153 -15.24 -5.98 0.34
N ALA A 154 -15.29 -4.65 0.43
CA ALA A 154 -16.41 -3.86 -0.07
C ALA A 154 -16.50 -3.94 -1.61
N LEU A 155 -15.36 -3.86 -2.30
CA LEU A 155 -15.30 -3.94 -3.77
C LEU A 155 -15.61 -5.35 -4.28
N GLU A 156 -15.18 -6.40 -3.58
CA GLU A 156 -15.56 -7.78 -3.89
C GLU A 156 -17.08 -7.97 -3.75
N ALA A 157 -17.67 -7.41 -2.68
CA ALA A 157 -19.12 -7.46 -2.47
C ALA A 157 -19.89 -6.75 -3.59
N TYR A 158 -19.41 -5.57 -3.99
CA TYR A 158 -19.97 -4.83 -5.14
C TYR A 158 -19.83 -5.63 -6.44
N ALA A 159 -18.65 -6.18 -6.73
CA ALA A 159 -18.41 -6.97 -7.92
C ALA A 159 -19.38 -8.16 -8.01
N LYS A 160 -19.57 -8.88 -6.90
CA LYS A 160 -20.52 -9.99 -6.81
C LYS A 160 -21.97 -9.56 -7.02
N ALA A 161 -22.37 -8.42 -6.48
CA ALA A 161 -23.73 -7.90 -6.62
C ALA A 161 -24.05 -7.41 -8.03
N ASN A 162 -23.03 -7.02 -8.80
CA ASN A 162 -23.16 -6.45 -10.13
C ASN A 162 -22.60 -7.35 -11.24
N ASP A 163 -22.44 -8.64 -10.97
CA ASP A 163 -21.98 -9.67 -11.92
C ASP A 163 -20.62 -9.35 -12.61
N ILE A 164 -19.76 -8.60 -11.90
CA ILE A 164 -18.42 -8.27 -12.39
C ILE A 164 -17.49 -9.44 -12.07
N SER A 165 -16.77 -9.91 -13.09
CA SER A 165 -15.82 -11.01 -12.98
C SER A 165 -14.54 -10.70 -13.77
N LEU A 166 -13.46 -11.40 -13.42
CA LEU A 166 -12.21 -11.32 -14.16
C LEU A 166 -12.35 -12.01 -15.50
N ASP A 167 -11.85 -11.39 -16.55
CA ASP A 167 -11.74 -11.95 -17.87
C ASP A 167 -10.32 -12.50 -18.15
N LYS A 168 -10.07 -12.90 -19.40
CA LYS A 168 -8.78 -13.46 -19.80
C LYS A 168 -7.63 -12.46 -19.72
N ASP A 169 -7.90 -11.20 -20.02
CA ASP A 169 -6.87 -10.16 -20.01
C ASP A 169 -6.50 -9.79 -18.56
N ASP A 170 -7.49 -9.72 -17.68
CA ASP A 170 -7.29 -9.57 -16.23
C ASP A 170 -6.41 -10.69 -15.67
N MET A 171 -6.73 -11.94 -16.02
CA MET A 171 -5.96 -13.10 -15.57
C MET A 171 -4.53 -13.10 -16.15
N SER A 172 -4.36 -12.62 -17.38
CA SER A 172 -3.02 -12.46 -17.96
C SER A 172 -2.19 -11.40 -17.23
N ALA A 173 -2.82 -10.33 -16.75
CA ALA A 173 -2.15 -9.34 -15.94
C ALA A 173 -1.69 -9.90 -14.57
N VAL A 174 -2.52 -10.74 -13.94
CA VAL A 174 -2.14 -11.47 -12.73
C VAL A 174 -0.98 -12.43 -13.00
N ASP A 175 -1.05 -13.20 -14.10
CA ASP A 175 0.02 -14.12 -14.48
C ASP A 175 1.35 -13.41 -14.72
N GLU A 176 1.33 -12.22 -15.32
CA GLU A 176 2.52 -11.39 -15.51
C GLU A 176 3.14 -10.94 -14.18
N GLN A 177 2.31 -10.50 -13.24
CA GLN A 177 2.79 -10.15 -11.90
C GLN A 177 3.38 -11.36 -11.16
N MET A 178 2.78 -12.55 -11.32
CA MET A 178 3.30 -13.78 -10.71
C MET A 178 4.69 -14.18 -11.23
N LYS A 179 5.06 -13.80 -12.46
CA LYS A 179 6.41 -14.08 -13.02
C LYS A 179 7.54 -13.44 -12.23
N THR A 180 7.28 -12.39 -11.44
CA THR A 180 8.29 -11.77 -10.58
C THR A 180 8.89 -12.76 -9.58
N PHE A 181 8.19 -13.87 -9.28
CA PHE A 181 8.64 -14.90 -8.35
C PHE A 181 9.33 -16.09 -9.04
N ASP A 182 9.35 -16.17 -10.37
CA ASP A 182 9.91 -17.30 -11.11
C ASP A 182 11.42 -17.47 -10.91
N ASP A 183 12.12 -16.36 -10.74
CA ASP A 183 13.57 -16.32 -10.58
C ASP A 183 14.06 -16.51 -9.13
N ALA A 184 13.31 -17.21 -8.29
CA ALA A 184 13.60 -17.39 -6.86
C ALA A 184 15.05 -17.83 -6.57
N THR A 185 15.64 -18.66 -7.46
CA THR A 185 17.01 -19.15 -7.32
C THR A 185 18.07 -18.06 -7.44
N LYS A 186 17.81 -16.97 -8.17
CA LYS A 186 18.71 -15.79 -8.25
C LYS A 186 18.86 -15.10 -6.89
N TYR A 187 17.82 -15.20 -6.06
CA TYR A 187 17.78 -14.62 -4.72
C TYR A 187 18.15 -15.62 -3.63
N GLY A 188 18.68 -16.80 -3.99
CA GLY A 188 19.12 -17.82 -3.05
C GLY A 188 18.01 -18.68 -2.46
N TYR A 189 16.80 -18.63 -2.98
CA TYR A 189 15.68 -19.45 -2.54
C TYR A 189 15.48 -20.69 -3.41
N ALA A 190 15.04 -21.79 -2.82
CA ALA A 190 14.86 -23.06 -3.52
C ALA A 190 13.73 -23.03 -4.57
N ASN A 191 12.72 -22.21 -4.37
CA ASN A 191 11.57 -22.03 -5.26
C ASN A 191 10.78 -20.75 -4.90
N ALA A 192 9.78 -20.39 -5.72
CA ALA A 192 8.90 -19.24 -5.53
C ALA A 192 8.22 -19.22 -4.15
N ASP A 193 7.69 -20.35 -3.65
CA ASP A 193 7.04 -20.39 -2.33
C ASP A 193 7.99 -20.06 -1.20
N LYS A 194 9.26 -20.45 -1.29
CA LYS A 194 10.29 -20.10 -0.30
C LYS A 194 10.69 -18.64 -0.36
N LEU A 195 10.79 -18.08 -1.57
CA LEU A 195 11.03 -16.64 -1.78
C LEU A 195 9.88 -15.83 -1.18
N ILE A 196 8.64 -16.19 -1.50
CA ILE A 196 7.44 -15.51 -1.01
C ILE A 196 7.35 -15.62 0.54
N ALA A 197 7.52 -16.81 1.09
CA ALA A 197 7.48 -16.99 2.55
C ALA A 197 8.60 -16.24 3.27
N GLY A 198 9.77 -16.10 2.65
CA GLY A 198 10.90 -15.34 3.19
C GLY A 198 10.65 -13.83 3.21
N ASN A 199 10.01 -13.28 2.19
CA ASN A 199 9.79 -11.84 2.05
C ASN A 199 8.48 -11.39 2.72
N TYR A 200 7.42 -12.20 2.65
CA TYR A 200 6.07 -11.80 3.07
C TYR A 200 5.59 -12.52 4.34
N GLY A 201 6.38 -13.43 4.88
CA GLY A 201 6.09 -14.08 6.14
C GLY A 201 5.46 -15.48 6.00
N ARG A 202 5.28 -16.10 7.17
CA ARG A 202 4.79 -17.50 7.26
C ARG A 202 3.38 -17.63 6.70
N GLY A 203 3.19 -18.69 5.93
CA GLY A 203 1.92 -19.00 5.29
C GLY A 203 1.81 -18.45 3.88
N CYS A 204 2.52 -17.38 3.55
CA CYS A 204 2.55 -16.84 2.20
C CYS A 204 3.21 -17.83 1.23
N ASN A 205 2.59 -18.03 0.10
CA ASN A 205 3.06 -18.87 -1.01
C ASN A 205 2.43 -18.37 -2.32
N THR A 206 2.75 -18.99 -3.43
CA THR A 206 2.24 -18.62 -4.75
C THR A 206 0.70 -18.61 -4.84
N SER A 207 0.01 -19.53 -4.15
CA SER A 207 -1.46 -19.55 -4.12
C SER A 207 -2.03 -18.32 -3.42
N VAL A 208 -1.53 -18.00 -2.22
CA VAL A 208 -1.99 -16.82 -1.45
C VAL A 208 -1.74 -15.53 -2.22
N VAL A 209 -0.56 -15.39 -2.82
CA VAL A 209 -0.23 -14.19 -3.62
C VAL A 209 -1.19 -14.07 -4.79
N ARG A 210 -1.40 -15.15 -5.54
CA ARG A 210 -2.32 -15.17 -6.68
C ARG A 210 -3.75 -14.78 -6.25
N GLU A 211 -4.27 -15.37 -5.18
CA GLU A 211 -5.62 -15.06 -4.66
C GLU A 211 -5.77 -13.58 -4.31
N VAL A 212 -4.74 -12.98 -3.69
CA VAL A 212 -4.76 -11.54 -3.37
C VAL A 212 -4.66 -10.69 -4.64
N LEU A 213 -3.80 -11.05 -5.61
CA LEU A 213 -3.69 -10.32 -6.88
C LEU A 213 -4.98 -10.39 -7.71
N GLU A 214 -5.63 -11.55 -7.76
CA GLU A 214 -6.94 -11.72 -8.41
C GLU A 214 -8.00 -10.84 -7.72
N LEU A 215 -8.01 -10.81 -6.39
CA LEU A 215 -8.92 -9.94 -5.64
C LEU A 215 -8.64 -8.45 -5.89
N GLN A 216 -7.38 -8.04 -5.96
CA GLN A 216 -6.99 -6.66 -6.30
C GLN A 216 -7.42 -6.28 -7.73
N GLN A 217 -7.23 -7.19 -8.68
CA GLN A 217 -7.66 -6.98 -10.07
C GLN A 217 -9.19 -6.86 -10.16
N LEU A 218 -9.93 -7.72 -9.43
CA LEU A 218 -11.39 -7.63 -9.34
C LEU A 218 -11.83 -6.30 -8.70
N ALA A 219 -11.15 -5.88 -7.64
CA ALA A 219 -11.41 -4.60 -6.98
C ALA A 219 -11.17 -3.40 -7.92
N THR A 220 -10.10 -3.42 -8.73
CA THR A 220 -9.84 -2.40 -9.75
C THR A 220 -10.98 -2.32 -10.76
N LYS A 221 -11.44 -3.46 -11.24
CA LYS A 221 -12.57 -3.55 -12.19
C LYS A 221 -13.88 -3.03 -11.58
N ALA A 222 -14.11 -3.34 -10.31
CA ALA A 222 -15.26 -2.85 -9.55
C ALA A 222 -15.18 -1.32 -9.35
N GLN A 223 -14.01 -0.78 -9.00
CA GLN A 223 -13.79 0.67 -8.89
C GLN A 223 -14.06 1.39 -10.22
N GLN A 224 -13.58 0.83 -11.32
CA GLN A 224 -13.84 1.40 -12.65
C GLN A 224 -15.35 1.40 -12.95
N SER A 225 -16.04 0.29 -12.68
CA SER A 225 -17.49 0.21 -12.88
C SER A 225 -18.27 1.22 -12.02
N ILE A 226 -17.86 1.43 -10.76
CA ILE A 226 -18.44 2.47 -9.89
C ILE A 226 -18.17 3.84 -10.47
N ALA A 227 -16.93 4.14 -10.87
CA ALA A 227 -16.55 5.41 -11.46
C ALA A 227 -17.35 5.71 -12.73
N ASP A 228 -17.55 4.72 -13.59
CA ASP A 228 -18.28 4.84 -14.84
C ASP A 228 -19.80 4.98 -14.64
N SER A 229 -20.33 4.61 -13.48
CA SER A 229 -21.75 4.82 -13.14
C SER A 229 -22.09 6.28 -12.88
N TYR A 230 -21.09 7.12 -12.55
CA TYR A 230 -21.30 8.54 -12.31
C TYR A 230 -21.31 9.32 -13.64
N SER A 231 -22.27 10.23 -13.76
CA SER A 231 -22.36 11.19 -14.87
C SER A 231 -22.50 12.59 -14.29
N PHE A 232 -21.85 13.54 -14.91
CA PHE A 232 -21.83 14.94 -14.46
C PHE A 232 -22.36 15.87 -15.54
N SER A 233 -23.14 16.85 -15.14
CA SER A 233 -23.62 17.90 -16.06
C SER A 233 -22.48 18.86 -16.45
N ALA A 234 -22.64 19.53 -17.57
CA ALA A 234 -21.69 20.55 -18.04
C ALA A 234 -21.47 21.68 -16.99
N SER A 235 -22.48 21.98 -16.15
CA SER A 235 -22.35 22.95 -15.05
C SER A 235 -21.40 22.43 -13.98
N GLU A 236 -21.58 21.18 -13.53
CA GLU A 236 -20.72 20.56 -12.51
C GLU A 236 -19.27 20.47 -12.99
N LEU A 237 -19.04 20.07 -14.24
CA LEU A 237 -17.70 20.03 -14.83
C LEU A 237 -17.05 21.43 -14.87
N SER A 238 -17.81 22.45 -15.31
CA SER A 238 -17.32 23.81 -15.38
C SER A 238 -17.02 24.40 -14.01
N GLU A 239 -17.88 24.16 -13.01
CA GLU A 239 -17.70 24.61 -11.62
C GLU A 239 -16.48 23.91 -10.99
N LYS A 240 -16.34 22.60 -11.21
CA LYS A 240 -15.20 21.84 -10.71
C LYS A 240 -13.90 22.34 -11.30
N TYR A 241 -13.81 22.48 -12.63
CA TYR A 241 -12.59 23.03 -13.23
C TYR A 241 -12.28 24.45 -12.72
N ALA A 242 -13.29 25.30 -12.61
CA ALA A 242 -13.10 26.66 -12.08
C ALA A 242 -12.51 26.67 -10.66
N SER A 243 -12.83 25.69 -9.81
CA SER A 243 -12.30 25.58 -8.45
C SER A 243 -10.83 25.13 -8.39
N VAL A 244 -10.35 24.43 -9.43
CA VAL A 244 -8.99 23.86 -9.48
C VAL A 244 -8.12 24.43 -10.59
N LYS A 245 -8.63 25.33 -11.40
CA LYS A 245 -7.97 25.87 -12.60
C LYS A 245 -6.55 26.39 -12.33
N ASP A 246 -6.32 26.94 -11.15
CA ASP A 246 -5.04 27.54 -10.76
C ASP A 246 -3.92 26.50 -10.68
N ASP A 247 -4.25 25.22 -10.48
CA ASP A 247 -3.29 24.12 -10.43
C ASP A 247 -3.10 23.44 -11.78
N TYR A 248 -4.11 23.47 -12.66
CA TYR A 248 -4.12 22.79 -13.95
C TYR A 248 -3.84 23.68 -15.14
N ASP A 249 -4.18 24.99 -15.07
CA ASP A 249 -3.81 25.95 -16.11
C ASP A 249 -2.28 25.95 -16.31
N LYS A 250 -1.87 26.23 -17.53
CA LYS A 250 -0.45 26.26 -17.91
C LYS A 250 0.08 27.68 -17.92
N PHE A 251 1.21 27.89 -17.29
CA PHE A 251 1.88 29.18 -17.19
C PHE A 251 3.15 29.18 -18.02
N THR A 252 3.37 30.25 -18.76
CA THR A 252 4.63 30.56 -19.42
C THR A 252 5.18 31.84 -18.79
N TYR A 253 6.42 31.81 -18.29
CA TYR A 253 7.09 32.93 -17.65
C TYR A 253 8.60 32.79 -17.75
N ASP A 254 9.27 33.94 -17.70
CA ASP A 254 10.72 34.01 -17.61
C ASP A 254 11.11 34.48 -16.21
N PHE A 255 12.25 34.02 -15.69
CA PHE A 255 12.74 34.56 -14.44
C PHE A 255 14.27 34.58 -14.37
N TYR A 256 14.78 35.44 -13.48
CA TYR A 256 16.17 35.48 -13.06
C TYR A 256 16.27 35.39 -11.55
N LEU A 257 17.10 34.46 -11.04
CA LEU A 257 17.37 34.33 -9.61
C LEU A 257 18.60 35.15 -9.24
N VAL A 258 18.42 36.16 -8.43
CA VAL A 258 19.50 36.83 -7.67
C VAL A 258 19.76 36.00 -6.42
N ALA A 259 20.74 35.11 -6.49
CA ALA A 259 21.08 34.22 -5.39
C ALA A 259 21.55 35.02 -4.17
N ALA A 260 21.07 34.64 -2.98
CA ALA A 260 21.61 35.19 -1.74
C ALA A 260 22.99 34.57 -1.44
N GLU A 261 23.88 35.38 -0.84
CA GLU A 261 25.18 34.89 -0.38
C GLU A 261 24.99 33.87 0.75
N THR A 262 25.68 32.74 0.64
CA THR A 262 25.65 31.68 1.66
C THR A 262 27.05 31.44 2.21
N GLU A 263 27.13 31.13 3.49
CA GLU A 263 28.37 30.67 4.10
C GLU A 263 28.50 29.14 3.83
N LYS A 264 29.74 28.69 3.70
CA LYS A 264 30.03 27.27 3.63
C LYS A 264 30.15 26.74 5.05
N SER A 265 29.40 25.67 5.34
CA SER A 265 29.58 24.91 6.56
C SER A 265 30.93 24.16 6.56
N GLU A 266 31.39 23.70 7.73
CA GLU A 266 32.70 23.00 7.88
C GLU A 266 32.80 21.73 7.02
N ASP A 267 31.67 21.11 6.68
CA ASP A 267 31.58 19.94 5.80
C ASP A 267 31.56 20.28 4.30
N GLY A 268 31.65 21.58 3.94
CA GLY A 268 31.66 22.05 2.55
C GLY A 268 30.27 22.20 1.92
N THR A 269 29.18 21.92 2.64
CA THR A 269 27.82 22.18 2.18
C THR A 269 27.47 23.66 2.33
N ALA A 270 26.64 24.20 1.41
CA ALA A 270 26.17 25.58 1.53
C ALA A 270 25.14 25.68 2.68
N ALA A 271 25.39 26.55 3.63
CA ALA A 271 24.43 26.85 4.67
C ALA A 271 23.22 27.62 4.09
N ALA A 272 22.07 27.54 4.75
CA ALA A 272 20.92 28.36 4.37
C ALA A 272 21.29 29.87 4.43
N PRO A 273 20.81 30.70 3.47
CA PRO A 273 21.09 32.12 3.47
C PRO A 273 20.56 32.79 4.73
N THR A 274 21.31 33.74 5.25
CA THR A 274 20.82 34.58 6.35
C THR A 274 19.75 35.57 5.87
N GLU A 275 18.89 36.04 6.77
CA GLU A 275 17.85 37.02 6.45
C GLU A 275 18.46 38.34 5.88
N ALA A 276 19.65 38.71 6.33
CA ALA A 276 20.39 39.86 5.79
C ALA A 276 20.85 39.62 4.34
N ALA A 277 21.31 38.41 4.01
CA ALA A 277 21.69 38.04 2.66
C ALA A 277 20.48 37.99 1.72
N LEU A 278 19.35 37.44 2.18
CA LEU A 278 18.09 37.46 1.44
C LEU A 278 17.61 38.88 1.16
N LYS A 279 17.67 39.78 2.15
CA LYS A 279 17.30 41.18 1.99
C LYS A 279 18.18 41.87 0.94
N LYS A 280 19.50 41.65 0.97
CA LYS A 280 20.44 42.16 -0.04
C LYS A 280 20.12 41.68 -1.44
N ALA A 281 19.75 40.36 -1.59
CA ALA A 281 19.33 39.82 -2.85
C ALA A 281 18.05 40.50 -3.38
N VAL A 282 17.05 40.75 -2.51
CA VAL A 282 15.83 41.49 -2.86
C VAL A 282 16.14 42.94 -3.28
N GLU A 283 17.02 43.64 -2.55
CA GLU A 283 17.44 45.00 -2.93
C GLU A 283 18.14 45.03 -4.29
N THR A 284 19.01 44.06 -4.56
CA THR A 284 19.65 43.90 -5.87
C THR A 284 18.66 43.62 -6.98
N ALA A 285 17.72 42.71 -6.76
CA ALA A 285 16.67 42.36 -7.71
C ALA A 285 15.76 43.56 -8.03
N ASN A 286 15.39 44.33 -7.02
CA ASN A 286 14.63 45.59 -7.22
C ASN A 286 15.43 46.62 -8.03
N GLY A 287 16.73 46.78 -7.78
CA GLY A 287 17.59 47.68 -8.56
C GLY A 287 17.66 47.28 -10.04
N ILE A 288 17.66 45.99 -10.34
CA ILE A 288 17.59 45.50 -11.75
C ILE A 288 16.23 45.83 -12.36
N LYS A 289 15.13 45.60 -11.64
CA LYS A 289 13.78 45.92 -12.09
C LYS A 289 13.61 47.42 -12.31
N ASP A 290 14.08 48.28 -11.38
CA ASP A 290 14.02 49.72 -11.50
C ASP A 290 14.81 50.23 -12.72
N SER A 291 15.95 49.61 -13.04
CA SER A 291 16.71 49.92 -14.26
C SER A 291 15.98 49.55 -15.54
N MET A 292 15.20 48.46 -15.49
CA MET A 292 14.33 48.05 -16.60
C MET A 292 13.29 49.14 -16.89
N ASP A 293 12.58 49.57 -15.86
CA ASP A 293 11.52 50.58 -16.00
C ASP A 293 12.09 51.95 -16.41
N LYS A 294 13.23 52.32 -15.84
CA LYS A 294 13.86 53.64 -16.13
C LYS A 294 14.43 53.76 -17.52
N ASP A 295 15.03 52.67 -18.05
CA ASP A 295 15.80 52.70 -19.30
C ASP A 295 14.99 52.03 -20.47
N ASP A 296 13.71 51.70 -20.25
CA ASP A 296 12.81 51.02 -21.19
C ASP A 296 13.46 49.70 -21.76
N LEU A 297 13.99 48.87 -20.85
CA LEU A 297 14.67 47.64 -21.22
C LEU A 297 13.75 46.44 -21.07
N THR A 298 14.00 45.38 -21.84
CA THR A 298 13.45 44.08 -21.55
C THR A 298 14.11 43.47 -20.30
N LEU A 299 13.46 42.58 -19.59
CA LEU A 299 14.04 41.90 -18.42
C LEU A 299 15.42 41.32 -18.73
N GLU A 300 15.57 40.63 -19.86
CA GLU A 300 16.83 40.02 -20.29
C GLU A 300 17.97 41.08 -20.42
N LYS A 301 17.69 42.23 -21.04
CA LYS A 301 18.66 43.31 -21.18
C LYS A 301 19.00 43.98 -19.84
N ALA A 302 18.01 44.16 -18.97
CA ALA A 302 18.24 44.74 -17.63
C ALA A 302 19.13 43.81 -16.77
N VAL A 303 18.86 42.49 -16.83
CA VAL A 303 19.66 41.49 -16.14
C VAL A 303 21.09 41.45 -16.72
N GLN A 304 21.27 41.45 -18.05
CA GLN A 304 22.59 41.45 -18.70
C GLN A 304 23.38 42.75 -18.42
N LYS A 305 22.71 43.89 -18.24
CA LYS A 305 23.33 45.12 -17.86
C LYS A 305 23.90 45.08 -16.43
N ALA A 306 23.18 44.40 -15.52
CA ALA A 306 23.60 44.22 -14.15
C ALA A 306 24.66 43.12 -13.96
N VAL A 307 24.48 42.01 -14.70
CA VAL A 307 25.33 40.81 -14.62
C VAL A 307 25.69 40.37 -16.04
N LYS A 308 26.97 40.59 -16.41
CA LYS A 308 27.47 40.24 -17.73
C LYS A 308 27.21 38.75 -18.05
N ASP A 309 26.75 38.48 -19.25
CA ASP A 309 26.46 37.13 -19.78
C ASP A 309 25.36 36.33 -19.03
N ALA A 310 24.62 36.98 -18.13
CA ALA A 310 23.49 36.35 -17.45
C ALA A 310 22.36 35.99 -18.42
N LYS A 311 21.69 34.88 -18.15
CA LYS A 311 20.57 34.37 -18.94
C LYS A 311 19.34 34.19 -18.06
N LEU A 312 18.18 34.47 -18.63
CA LEU A 312 16.90 34.13 -17.99
C LEU A 312 16.65 32.64 -18.03
N THR A 313 16.07 32.13 -16.97
CA THR A 313 15.43 30.83 -17.00
C THR A 313 14.03 30.98 -17.61
N LYS A 314 13.75 30.23 -18.65
CA LYS A 314 12.50 30.27 -19.40
C LYS A 314 11.67 29.02 -19.02
N GLN A 315 10.46 29.25 -18.56
CA GLN A 315 9.50 28.22 -18.23
C GLN A 315 8.32 28.30 -19.22
N SER A 316 7.98 27.19 -19.85
CA SER A 316 6.91 27.13 -20.83
C SER A 316 5.95 26.00 -20.49
N ASP A 317 4.66 26.27 -20.56
CA ASP A 317 3.58 25.30 -20.33
C ASP A 317 3.67 24.54 -19.00
N VAL A 318 4.15 25.19 -17.94
CA VAL A 318 4.24 24.61 -16.60
C VAL A 318 2.88 24.68 -15.92
N SER A 319 2.38 23.54 -15.38
CA SER A 319 1.13 23.54 -14.61
C SER A 319 1.29 24.33 -13.32
N GLY A 320 0.23 24.98 -12.87
CA GLY A 320 0.25 25.82 -11.66
C GLY A 320 0.70 25.06 -10.41
N SER A 321 0.47 23.75 -10.33
CA SER A 321 0.98 22.87 -9.28
C SER A 321 2.50 22.58 -9.39
N GLY A 322 3.10 22.77 -10.56
CA GLY A 322 4.54 22.56 -10.80
C GLY A 322 5.40 23.82 -10.63
N VAL A 323 4.79 24.95 -10.27
CA VAL A 323 5.49 26.22 -10.04
C VAL A 323 5.87 26.37 -8.56
N GLU A 324 7.05 26.93 -8.28
CA GLU A 324 7.44 27.25 -6.91
C GLU A 324 6.38 28.14 -6.23
N GLU A 325 6.05 27.87 -4.96
CA GLU A 325 4.88 28.42 -4.27
C GLU A 325 4.81 29.96 -4.31
N ASP A 326 5.92 30.65 -4.06
CA ASP A 326 5.94 32.11 -4.02
C ASP A 326 5.74 32.74 -5.42
N ILE A 327 6.28 32.09 -6.47
CA ILE A 327 6.08 32.47 -7.85
C ILE A 327 4.63 32.15 -8.26
N ALA A 328 4.13 30.97 -7.88
CA ALA A 328 2.77 30.51 -8.20
C ALA A 328 1.70 31.49 -7.70
N LYS A 329 1.81 31.98 -6.44
CA LYS A 329 0.89 32.96 -5.85
C LYS A 329 0.73 34.21 -6.74
N TRP A 330 1.84 34.68 -7.30
CA TRP A 330 1.81 35.85 -8.17
C TRP A 330 1.27 35.54 -9.56
N LEU A 331 1.70 34.44 -10.17
CA LEU A 331 1.26 34.04 -11.52
C LEU A 331 -0.23 33.72 -11.58
N LYS A 332 -0.80 33.12 -10.53
CA LYS A 332 -2.21 32.68 -10.45
C LYS A 332 -3.21 33.85 -10.38
N SER A 333 -2.76 35.07 -10.09
CA SER A 333 -3.64 36.25 -10.05
C SER A 333 -4.30 36.49 -11.41
N SER A 334 -5.64 36.67 -11.43
CA SER A 334 -6.41 36.98 -12.62
C SER A 334 -6.08 38.34 -13.26
N GLU A 335 -5.37 39.21 -12.54
CA GLU A 335 -4.98 40.53 -13.00
C GLU A 335 -3.71 40.54 -13.86
N ARG A 336 -2.98 39.43 -13.91
CA ARG A 336 -1.70 39.34 -14.63
C ARG A 336 -1.88 39.57 -16.12
N LYS A 337 -1.01 40.43 -16.67
CA LYS A 337 -0.92 40.73 -18.09
C LYS A 337 0.45 40.38 -18.63
N LYS A 338 0.50 40.02 -19.89
CA LYS A 338 1.76 39.76 -20.60
C LYS A 338 2.72 40.94 -20.43
N GLY A 339 3.93 40.66 -19.93
CA GLY A 339 4.96 41.65 -19.68
C GLY A 339 4.95 42.21 -18.25
N ASP A 340 4.00 41.82 -17.38
CA ASP A 340 4.08 42.17 -15.96
C ASP A 340 5.34 41.60 -15.35
N VAL A 341 6.08 42.41 -14.58
CA VAL A 341 7.31 41.99 -13.90
C VAL A 341 7.22 42.29 -12.43
N THR A 342 7.69 41.37 -11.60
CA THR A 342 7.76 41.54 -10.14
C THR A 342 9.06 40.97 -9.57
N VAL A 343 9.37 41.38 -8.32
CA VAL A 343 10.42 40.78 -7.51
C VAL A 343 9.77 39.98 -6.37
N ILE A 344 10.17 38.73 -6.24
CA ILE A 344 9.65 37.78 -5.23
C ILE A 344 10.81 37.31 -4.38
N LYS A 345 10.69 37.44 -3.05
CA LYS A 345 11.65 36.87 -2.10
C LYS A 345 11.41 35.35 -2.02
N GLY A 346 12.42 34.57 -2.35
CA GLY A 346 12.42 33.11 -2.14
C GLY A 346 13.34 32.70 -1.02
N SER A 347 13.42 31.39 -0.80
CA SER A 347 14.25 30.77 0.26
C SER A 347 15.76 30.83 -0.02
N THR A 348 16.16 30.92 -1.29
CA THR A 348 17.56 30.91 -1.75
C THR A 348 18.04 32.25 -2.32
N GLY A 349 17.15 33.25 -2.43
CA GLY A 349 17.45 34.54 -3.03
C GLY A 349 16.19 35.30 -3.42
N ALA A 350 16.27 36.12 -4.44
CA ALA A 350 15.16 36.90 -4.97
C ALA A 350 14.95 36.57 -6.47
N TYR A 351 13.73 36.28 -6.85
CA TYR A 351 13.33 36.03 -8.24
C TYR A 351 12.83 37.34 -8.86
N ILE A 352 13.31 37.67 -10.04
CA ILE A 352 12.69 38.67 -10.92
C ILE A 352 11.90 37.89 -11.95
N VAL A 353 10.56 37.94 -11.92
CA VAL A 353 9.67 37.12 -12.71
C VAL A 353 8.92 37.97 -13.71
N GLU A 354 8.91 37.59 -14.99
CA GLU A 354 8.12 38.20 -16.06
C GLU A 354 7.03 37.25 -16.54
N PHE A 355 5.78 37.65 -16.42
CA PHE A 355 4.62 36.87 -16.92
C PHE A 355 4.51 36.97 -18.43
N LYS A 356 4.41 35.83 -19.12
CA LYS A 356 4.24 35.74 -20.57
C LYS A 356 2.81 35.36 -20.98
N SER A 357 2.29 34.27 -20.41
CA SER A 357 0.92 33.83 -20.71
C SER A 357 0.40 32.83 -19.67
N ARG A 358 -0.92 32.75 -19.62
CA ARG A 358 -1.69 31.68 -18.97
C ARG A 358 -2.58 31.02 -20.00
N ASP A 359 -2.49 29.70 -20.11
CA ASP A 359 -3.34 28.89 -20.97
C ASP A 359 -4.30 28.08 -20.09
N ASN A 360 -5.58 28.25 -20.29
CA ASN A 360 -6.64 27.58 -19.53
C ASN A 360 -7.02 26.21 -20.09
N ASN A 361 -6.28 25.68 -21.05
CA ASN A 361 -6.48 24.38 -21.69
C ASN A 361 -7.83 24.18 -22.44
N LYS A 362 -8.69 25.19 -22.53
CA LYS A 362 -10.03 25.06 -23.13
C LYS A 362 -10.02 24.67 -24.61
N HIS A 363 -8.94 24.96 -25.31
CA HIS A 363 -8.76 24.62 -26.71
C HIS A 363 -8.13 23.25 -26.95
N LYS A 364 -7.76 22.55 -25.90
CA LYS A 364 -7.17 21.21 -25.95
C LYS A 364 -8.25 20.16 -25.72
N THR A 365 -8.05 18.99 -26.28
CA THR A 365 -8.86 17.81 -26.01
C THR A 365 -8.09 16.82 -25.13
N ASP A 366 -8.78 15.84 -24.56
CA ASP A 366 -8.18 14.67 -23.93
C ASP A 366 -7.43 13.81 -24.98
N GLU A 367 -6.80 12.74 -24.54
CA GLU A 367 -6.03 11.85 -25.44
C GLU A 367 -6.89 11.15 -26.48
N SER A 368 -8.18 10.90 -26.22
CA SER A 368 -9.11 10.32 -27.17
C SER A 368 -9.57 11.31 -28.23
N GLY A 369 -9.49 12.61 -27.96
CA GLY A 369 -9.99 13.69 -28.79
C GLY A 369 -11.49 13.94 -28.66
N ASP A 370 -12.17 13.23 -27.77
CA ASP A 370 -13.62 13.25 -27.65
C ASP A 370 -14.14 14.31 -26.69
N MET A 371 -13.33 14.70 -25.70
CA MET A 371 -13.72 15.62 -24.64
C MET A 371 -12.75 16.81 -24.54
N ASN A 372 -13.29 17.98 -24.21
CA ASN A 372 -12.47 19.15 -23.87
C ASN A 372 -11.61 18.83 -22.63
N LEU A 373 -10.33 19.20 -22.66
CA LEU A 373 -9.38 18.84 -21.60
C LEU A 373 -9.79 19.37 -20.21
N CYS A 374 -10.44 20.53 -20.13
CA CYS A 374 -10.96 21.06 -18.87
C CYS A 374 -12.06 20.17 -18.29
N ASP A 375 -12.98 19.73 -19.14
CA ASP A 375 -14.08 18.85 -18.74
C ASP A 375 -13.55 17.48 -18.36
N TYR A 376 -12.57 16.92 -19.09
CA TYR A 376 -11.89 15.67 -18.76
C TYR A 376 -11.20 15.73 -17.40
N ILE A 377 -10.44 16.80 -17.11
CA ILE A 377 -9.80 17.00 -15.80
C ILE A 377 -10.87 17.07 -14.69
N ALA A 378 -11.92 17.86 -14.90
CA ALA A 378 -13.01 18.03 -13.96
C ALA A 378 -13.74 16.70 -13.67
N GLU A 379 -14.04 15.95 -14.74
CA GLU A 379 -14.71 14.65 -14.64
C GLU A 379 -13.88 13.65 -13.83
N ASN A 380 -12.58 13.52 -14.13
CA ASN A 380 -11.69 12.63 -13.39
C ASN A 380 -11.62 12.98 -11.88
N LEU A 381 -11.58 14.28 -11.56
CA LEU A 381 -11.59 14.72 -10.16
C LEU A 381 -12.91 14.42 -9.48
N LEU A 382 -14.04 14.68 -10.12
CA LEU A 382 -15.37 14.37 -9.58
C LEU A 382 -15.59 12.88 -9.42
N ARG A 383 -15.12 12.04 -10.37
CA ARG A 383 -15.16 10.58 -10.25
C ARG A 383 -14.31 10.11 -9.06
N SER A 384 -13.13 10.68 -8.86
CA SER A 384 -12.27 10.35 -7.72
C SER A 384 -12.94 10.73 -6.40
N GLU A 385 -13.54 11.91 -6.30
CA GLU A 385 -14.28 12.35 -5.10
C GLU A 385 -15.51 11.47 -4.83
N ALA A 386 -16.21 11.07 -5.88
CA ALA A 386 -17.35 10.15 -5.76
C ALA A 386 -16.90 8.77 -5.26
N LEU A 387 -15.77 8.26 -5.73
CA LEU A 387 -15.17 7.01 -5.25
C LEU A 387 -14.72 7.10 -3.80
N GLU A 388 -14.09 8.21 -3.39
CA GLU A 388 -13.72 8.43 -1.98
C GLU A 388 -14.95 8.46 -1.08
N LYS A 389 -15.97 9.22 -1.48
CA LYS A 389 -17.24 9.26 -0.76
C LYS A 389 -17.90 7.88 -0.68
N TRP A 390 -17.93 7.13 -1.80
CA TRP A 390 -18.42 5.77 -1.84
C TRP A 390 -17.67 4.88 -0.83
N ARG A 391 -16.34 4.96 -0.82
CA ARG A 391 -15.48 4.20 0.11
C ARG A 391 -15.84 4.51 1.56
N ASP A 392 -15.93 5.80 1.92
CA ASP A 392 -16.16 6.23 3.29
C ASP A 392 -17.58 5.88 3.79
N GLU A 393 -18.58 5.96 2.92
CA GLU A 393 -19.97 5.61 3.24
C GLU A 393 -20.20 4.09 3.32
N LYS A 394 -19.46 3.28 2.56
CA LYS A 394 -19.66 1.83 2.47
C LYS A 394 -18.71 1.03 3.35
N LEU A 395 -17.67 1.67 3.89
CA LEU A 395 -16.78 1.04 4.83
C LEU A 395 -17.45 0.79 6.17
N SER A 396 -17.25 -0.40 6.65
CA SER A 396 -17.98 -1.03 7.73
C SER A 396 -17.07 -1.35 8.92
N VAL A 397 -17.65 -1.95 9.92
CA VAL A 397 -16.97 -2.39 11.14
C VAL A 397 -15.96 -3.48 10.80
N ILE A 398 -14.74 -3.36 11.31
CA ILE A 398 -13.78 -4.47 11.36
C ILE A 398 -13.98 -5.19 12.69
N THR A 399 -14.23 -6.50 12.62
CA THR A 399 -13.95 -7.40 13.72
C THR A 399 -12.59 -8.04 13.47
N ASP A 400 -11.55 -7.56 14.14
CA ASP A 400 -10.21 -8.10 13.96
C ASP A 400 -9.88 -9.16 15.02
N ASP A 401 -9.23 -10.23 14.58
CA ASP A 401 -8.45 -11.09 15.45
C ASP A 401 -6.99 -10.56 15.48
N ALA A 402 -6.87 -9.28 15.87
CA ALA A 402 -5.64 -8.49 15.80
C ALA A 402 -4.42 -9.20 16.43
N LYS A 403 -4.63 -10.09 17.40
CA LYS A 403 -3.57 -10.88 18.03
C LYS A 403 -2.90 -11.86 17.06
N ALA A 404 -3.65 -12.41 16.11
CA ALA A 404 -3.07 -13.33 15.14
C ALA A 404 -2.16 -12.60 14.16
N VAL A 405 -2.57 -11.42 13.68
CA VAL A 405 -1.78 -10.60 12.73
C VAL A 405 -0.58 -9.96 13.39
N THR A 406 -0.73 -9.37 14.59
CA THR A 406 0.37 -8.71 15.31
C THR A 406 1.48 -9.66 15.72
N SER A 407 1.17 -10.94 15.99
CA SER A 407 2.20 -11.91 16.38
C SER A 407 3.12 -12.34 15.24
N PHE A 408 2.78 -12.09 13.98
CA PHE A 408 3.50 -12.57 12.81
C PHE A 408 4.13 -11.48 11.93
N GLY A 409 3.53 -10.30 11.82
CA GLY A 409 4.04 -9.20 11.00
C GLY A 409 5.35 -8.63 11.53
N VAL A 410 5.41 -8.36 12.83
CA VAL A 410 6.51 -7.63 13.48
C VAL A 410 7.83 -8.41 13.53
N ARG A 411 7.78 -9.74 13.66
CA ARG A 411 8.97 -10.57 13.88
C ARG A 411 9.78 -10.88 12.62
N TYR A 412 9.26 -10.56 11.44
CA TYR A 412 9.90 -10.94 10.18
C TYR A 412 10.44 -9.77 9.37
N VAL A 413 10.08 -8.56 9.74
CA VAL A 413 10.60 -7.36 9.16
C VAL A 413 11.89 -6.99 9.88
N GLY A 414 13.01 -6.99 9.16
CA GLY A 414 14.32 -6.66 9.75
C GLY A 414 15.19 -7.86 10.19
N LYS A 415 14.92 -9.08 9.69
CA LYS A 415 15.82 -10.23 9.91
C LYS A 415 16.34 -10.81 8.60
#